data_42658c310181e56454a595f8daa00514
#
_entry.id   42658c310181e56454a595f8daa00514
#
_cell.length_a   1.000
_cell.length_b   1.000
_cell.length_c   1.000
_cell.angle_alpha   90.00
_cell.angle_beta   90.00
_cell.angle_gamma   90.00
#
_symmetry.space_group_name_H-M   'P 1'
#
loop_
_entity.id
_entity.type
_entity.pdbx_description
1 polymer ?
#
loop_
_entity_poly.entity_id
_entity_poly.type
_entity_poly.pdbx_seq_one_letter_code
_entity_poly.pdbx_strand_id
1 'polypeptide(L)'
;MWRGAYNPAFIGTFGRECAPMPEMTRRRMLATAGTAVAAAFAAEFLPPNVRRALAAGPPRGKGSLNDIKHVVILMQENRSFDHYFGTLPGVRGFADPAAIRLSTGRSVFYQPDPQNPDGYLLPYHLDTHTTNAQAIPSTSHAWAVQHSAWDSGKMDNWLPAHLAADGKNGPFTMGYYEREDIPFQFALAESFTICDNYHCSVLGPTWPNRLYHMSATIDPLGQNGGPIISNVDPTPYTWKTYPEALTDAGVSWQVYQEVDNYSCNLLEMFASFQNAPVNSTLYRSGVRTFAPGQFEYDAAHDRLPTVSWLVPTSYQSEHPDYIPAAGADFVASKIDAIASNPDVWAKTVFILNYDENDGLFDHVPPPTAPAGTALEYVGGLPIGGGFRVPCIIVSPWTQGGWIASDAFDHTSVLQFLETLTGVPIPNISAWRRSAFGDLTSAFGFPVNAPFPRLPGTKAQLAQAVQEVSTLPAPVFPTASQTPPTQETGPRPRPRGSSS
;
A
#
# COMPACT_ATOMS: atom_id res chain seq x y z
N MET A 1 -16.15 45.31 20.70
CA MET A 1 -17.54 44.85 20.68
C MET A 1 -18.02 44.78 19.25
N TRP A 2 -17.90 43.59 18.61
CA TRP A 2 -18.66 43.23 17.42
C TRP A 2 -18.90 41.75 17.51
N ARG A 3 -20.12 41.35 17.85
CA ARG A 3 -20.62 40.00 17.74
C ARG A 3 -21.22 39.85 16.34
N GLY A 4 -20.54 39.21 15.43
CA GLY A 4 -21.08 38.74 14.17
C GLY A 4 -21.59 37.33 14.36
N ALA A 5 -22.88 37.12 14.12
CA ALA A 5 -23.56 35.81 14.24
C ALA A 5 -23.05 34.86 13.16
N TYR A 6 -22.50 33.74 13.57
CA TYR A 6 -22.17 32.62 12.74
C TYR A 6 -23.46 31.86 12.39
N ASN A 7 -23.77 31.75 11.12
CA ASN A 7 -24.92 31.00 10.63
C ASN A 7 -24.47 29.54 10.37
N PRO A 8 -24.96 28.53 11.11
CA PRO A 8 -24.44 27.15 11.03
C PRO A 8 -25.11 26.29 9.94
N ALA A 9 -25.60 26.87 8.83
CA ALA A 9 -26.43 26.16 7.87
C ALA A 9 -25.71 25.70 6.58
N PHE A 10 -24.38 25.68 6.51
CA PHE A 10 -23.62 25.18 5.35
C PHE A 10 -22.34 24.44 5.74
N ILE A 11 -22.41 23.58 6.76
CA ILE A 11 -21.41 22.54 6.93
C ILE A 11 -22.08 21.24 6.42
N GLY A 12 -22.12 21.12 5.11
CA GLY A 12 -22.31 19.82 4.47
C GLY A 12 -21.14 18.94 4.86
N THR A 13 -21.44 17.82 5.45
CA THR A 13 -20.69 16.66 5.88
C THR A 13 -19.45 16.31 5.02
N PHE A 14 -18.37 17.08 5.09
CA PHE A 14 -17.05 16.78 4.58
C PHE A 14 -16.05 16.80 5.75
N GLY A 15 -16.15 15.85 6.59
CA GLY A 15 -15.26 15.63 7.73
C GLY A 15 -15.53 14.24 8.26
N ARG A 16 -15.27 13.24 7.45
CA ARG A 16 -15.08 11.89 7.97
C ARG A 16 -13.60 11.61 7.94
N GLU A 17 -13.06 11.53 9.12
CA GLU A 17 -11.78 10.92 9.40
C GLU A 17 -11.63 9.63 8.56
N CYS A 18 -10.44 9.36 7.98
CA CYS A 18 -9.86 8.03 8.14
C CYS A 18 -9.66 7.88 9.64
N ALA A 19 -10.76 7.92 10.36
CA ALA A 19 -10.82 7.85 11.78
C ALA A 19 -10.60 6.39 12.16
N PRO A 20 -10.14 6.09 13.36
CA PRO A 20 -10.33 4.78 13.93
C PRO A 20 -11.81 4.47 13.77
N MET A 21 -12.12 3.48 12.94
CA MET A 21 -13.49 3.07 12.67
C MET A 21 -14.16 2.75 13.99
N PRO A 22 -15.42 3.14 14.19
CA PRO A 22 -16.20 2.59 15.27
C PRO A 22 -16.10 1.06 15.14
N GLU A 23 -15.79 0.38 16.26
CA GLU A 23 -15.70 -1.09 16.34
C GLU A 23 -16.74 -1.72 15.42
N MET A 24 -16.29 -2.23 14.26
CA MET A 24 -17.19 -2.91 13.34
C MET A 24 -17.62 -4.18 14.03
N THR A 25 -18.86 -4.21 14.49
CA THR A 25 -19.39 -5.41 15.11
C THR A 25 -19.31 -6.55 14.09
N ARG A 26 -18.94 -7.77 14.53
CA ARG A 26 -18.95 -9.01 13.73
C ARG A 26 -20.19 -9.13 12.83
N ARG A 27 -21.35 -8.59 13.26
CA ARG A 27 -22.58 -8.53 12.47
C ARG A 27 -22.52 -7.64 11.24
N ARG A 28 -21.82 -6.49 11.28
CA ARG A 28 -21.67 -5.60 10.12
C ARG A 28 -20.71 -6.20 9.10
N MET A 29 -19.63 -6.80 9.55
CA MET A 29 -18.68 -7.53 8.70
C MET A 29 -19.36 -8.69 7.96
N LEU A 30 -20.21 -9.45 8.66
CA LEU A 30 -20.97 -10.55 8.08
C LEU A 30 -22.06 -10.06 7.10
N ALA A 31 -22.67 -8.91 7.32
CA ALA A 31 -23.68 -8.34 6.40
C ALA A 31 -23.03 -7.89 5.09
N THR A 32 -21.83 -7.31 5.14
CA THR A 32 -21.06 -6.91 3.95
C THR A 32 -20.49 -8.14 3.21
N ALA A 33 -20.04 -9.14 3.96
CA ALA A 33 -19.56 -10.41 3.40
C ALA A 33 -20.67 -11.27 2.80
N GLY A 34 -21.88 -11.23 3.37
CA GLY A 34 -23.04 -12.01 2.89
C GLY A 34 -23.45 -11.67 1.46
N THR A 35 -23.28 -10.43 1.02
CA THR A 35 -23.51 -10.04 -0.39
C THR A 35 -22.39 -10.48 -1.32
N ALA A 36 -21.13 -10.56 -0.84
CA ALA A 36 -20.00 -11.07 -1.61
C ALA A 36 -20.02 -12.61 -1.75
N VAL A 37 -20.43 -13.32 -0.70
CA VAL A 37 -20.51 -14.79 -0.70
C VAL A 37 -21.60 -15.31 -1.64
N ALA A 38 -22.74 -14.63 -1.81
CA ALA A 38 -23.75 -15.03 -2.79
C ALA A 38 -23.27 -14.96 -4.25
N ALA A 39 -22.27 -14.12 -4.55
CA ALA A 39 -21.63 -14.04 -5.87
C ALA A 39 -20.49 -15.06 -6.05
N ALA A 40 -19.96 -15.65 -4.96
CA ALA A 40 -18.75 -16.48 -4.97
C ALA A 40 -18.96 -17.91 -5.47
N PHE A 41 -20.18 -18.44 -5.47
CA PHE A 41 -20.46 -19.83 -5.86
C PHE A 41 -20.44 -20.10 -7.37
N ALA A 42 -20.16 -19.10 -8.22
CA ALA A 42 -20.32 -19.26 -9.68
C ALA A 42 -19.02 -19.28 -10.52
N ALA A 43 -17.82 -19.23 -9.95
CA ALA A 43 -16.62 -19.02 -10.76
C ALA A 43 -15.36 -19.79 -10.35
N GLU A 44 -15.39 -21.10 -10.36
CA GLU A 44 -14.17 -21.95 -10.31
C GLU A 44 -13.34 -21.96 -11.60
N PHE A 45 -13.72 -21.21 -12.63
CA PHE A 45 -13.02 -21.21 -13.92
C PHE A 45 -12.75 -19.79 -14.39
N LEU A 46 -11.45 -19.44 -14.53
CA LEU A 46 -11.05 -18.29 -15.33
C LEU A 46 -11.71 -18.41 -16.73
N PRO A 47 -12.32 -17.32 -17.25
CA PRO A 47 -12.85 -17.32 -18.60
C PRO A 47 -11.79 -17.76 -19.62
N PRO A 48 -12.16 -18.49 -20.69
CA PRO A 48 -11.19 -18.99 -21.70
C PRO A 48 -10.35 -17.88 -22.37
N ASN A 49 -10.87 -16.67 -22.44
CA ASN A 49 -10.18 -15.48 -22.94
C ASN A 49 -9.06 -15.03 -22.01
N VAL A 50 -9.27 -15.03 -20.70
CA VAL A 50 -8.22 -14.76 -19.70
C VAL A 50 -7.08 -15.75 -19.83
N ARG A 51 -7.39 -17.05 -19.95
CA ARG A 51 -6.37 -18.10 -20.21
C ARG A 51 -5.60 -17.86 -21.50
N ARG A 52 -6.22 -17.34 -22.56
CA ARG A 52 -5.54 -17.03 -23.83
C ARG A 52 -4.64 -15.82 -23.72
N ALA A 53 -5.08 -14.75 -23.06
CA ALA A 53 -4.24 -13.57 -22.80
C ALA A 53 -3.02 -13.94 -21.95
N LEU A 54 -3.25 -14.73 -20.91
CA LEU A 54 -2.22 -15.28 -20.04
C LEU A 54 -1.24 -16.21 -20.77
N ALA A 55 -1.68 -16.88 -21.83
CA ALA A 55 -0.85 -17.75 -22.68
C ALA A 55 -0.15 -17.01 -23.83
N ALA A 56 -0.62 -15.82 -24.21
CA ALA A 56 -0.08 -15.09 -25.36
C ALA A 56 1.34 -14.52 -25.11
N GLY A 57 1.74 -14.32 -23.85
CA GLY A 57 3.02 -13.73 -23.49
C GLY A 57 3.17 -12.27 -23.99
N PRO A 58 4.24 -11.60 -23.63
CA PRO A 58 4.54 -10.27 -24.17
C PRO A 58 4.76 -10.34 -25.68
N PRO A 59 4.50 -9.25 -26.42
CA PRO A 59 4.82 -9.16 -27.82
C PRO A 59 6.29 -9.58 -28.04
N ARG A 60 6.53 -10.44 -29.02
CA ARG A 60 7.88 -10.90 -29.38
C ARG A 60 8.68 -9.71 -29.91
N GLY A 61 9.37 -8.98 -29.03
CA GLY A 61 10.17 -7.81 -29.38
C GLY A 61 11.16 -7.44 -28.27
N LYS A 62 12.02 -6.49 -28.56
CA LYS A 62 12.88 -5.84 -27.56
C LYS A 62 12.00 -4.87 -26.77
N GLY A 63 11.30 -5.34 -25.73
CA GLY A 63 10.49 -4.48 -24.86
C GLY A 63 11.31 -3.30 -24.34
N SER A 64 10.68 -2.16 -24.16
CA SER A 64 11.27 -0.93 -23.63
C SER A 64 10.23 -0.15 -22.85
N LEU A 65 10.65 0.84 -22.08
CA LEU A 65 9.75 1.76 -21.39
C LEU A 65 8.78 2.47 -22.36
N ASN A 66 9.19 2.69 -23.61
CA ASN A 66 8.34 3.32 -24.64
C ASN A 66 7.12 2.47 -25.05
N ASP A 67 7.13 1.19 -24.76
CA ASP A 67 6.01 0.29 -25.06
C ASP A 67 4.91 0.38 -24.00
N ILE A 68 5.18 0.96 -22.84
CA ILE A 68 4.21 1.21 -21.77
C ILE A 68 3.26 2.34 -22.20
N LYS A 69 1.96 2.05 -22.21
CA LYS A 69 0.92 3.02 -22.55
C LYS A 69 -0.05 3.27 -21.41
N HIS A 70 -0.16 2.33 -20.50
CA HIS A 70 -1.04 2.41 -19.34
C HIS A 70 -0.26 2.08 -18.07
N VAL A 71 -0.34 2.95 -17.08
CA VAL A 71 0.13 2.70 -15.72
C VAL A 71 -1.10 2.69 -14.80
N VAL A 72 -1.35 1.56 -14.19
CA VAL A 72 -2.43 1.37 -13.21
C VAL A 72 -1.80 1.26 -11.84
N ILE A 73 -2.24 2.07 -10.90
CA ILE A 73 -1.69 2.15 -9.55
C ILE A 73 -2.81 1.84 -8.58
N LEU A 74 -2.64 0.79 -7.78
CA LEU A 74 -3.54 0.43 -6.69
C LEU A 74 -2.77 0.57 -5.37
N MET A 75 -3.22 1.49 -4.53
CA MET A 75 -2.70 1.65 -3.19
C MET A 75 -3.67 1.06 -2.18
N GLN A 76 -3.25 -0.04 -1.55
CA GLN A 76 -3.96 -0.71 -0.45
C GLN A 76 -3.60 -0.05 0.89
N GLU A 77 -4.15 -0.55 2.00
CA GLU A 77 -4.09 0.03 3.33
C GLU A 77 -3.23 -0.79 4.30
N ASN A 78 -2.32 -0.08 4.94
CA ASN A 78 -1.81 -0.31 6.29
C ASN A 78 -1.21 -1.70 6.53
N ARG A 79 -0.21 -2.12 5.72
CA ARG A 79 0.53 -3.36 5.97
C ARG A 79 2.04 -3.12 5.83
N SER A 80 2.82 -3.54 6.83
CA SER A 80 4.28 -3.50 6.71
C SER A 80 4.80 -4.62 5.80
N PHE A 81 6.03 -4.43 5.31
CA PHE A 81 6.68 -5.46 4.49
C PHE A 81 6.93 -6.75 5.28
N ASP A 82 7.45 -6.67 6.50
CA ASP A 82 7.71 -7.85 7.31
C ASP A 82 6.43 -8.59 7.73
N HIS A 83 5.35 -7.84 7.98
CA HIS A 83 4.06 -8.43 8.32
C HIS A 83 3.51 -9.34 7.21
N TYR A 84 3.73 -8.98 5.93
CA TYR A 84 3.27 -9.78 4.79
C TYR A 84 4.36 -10.71 4.24
N PHE A 85 5.58 -10.23 4.14
CA PHE A 85 6.63 -10.89 3.36
C PHE A 85 7.92 -11.16 4.14
N GLY A 86 7.92 -11.01 5.47
CA GLY A 86 9.06 -11.31 6.32
C GLY A 86 9.58 -12.74 6.17
N THR A 87 8.68 -13.69 5.85
CA THR A 87 9.01 -15.10 5.60
C THR A 87 9.29 -15.45 4.14
N LEU A 88 9.01 -14.54 3.17
CA LEU A 88 9.19 -14.82 1.74
C LEU A 88 10.67 -15.08 1.41
N PRO A 89 10.99 -16.14 0.61
CA PRO A 89 12.37 -16.46 0.33
C PRO A 89 13.09 -15.38 -0.49
N GLY A 90 14.36 -15.13 -0.16
CA GLY A 90 15.28 -14.28 -0.92
C GLY A 90 15.13 -12.77 -0.76
N VAL A 91 14.09 -12.28 -0.10
CA VAL A 91 13.92 -10.86 0.22
C VAL A 91 14.68 -10.48 1.50
N ARG A 92 14.79 -9.17 1.77
CA ARG A 92 15.23 -8.65 3.07
C ARG A 92 14.11 -8.86 4.10
N GLY A 93 13.99 -10.10 4.59
CA GLY A 93 12.99 -10.54 5.57
C GLY A 93 13.64 -10.97 6.88
N PHE A 94 13.05 -11.95 7.57
CA PHE A 94 13.49 -12.37 8.91
C PHE A 94 14.90 -13.01 8.95
N ALA A 95 15.47 -13.41 7.81
CA ALA A 95 16.85 -13.87 7.70
C ALA A 95 17.82 -12.78 7.17
N ASP A 96 17.44 -11.50 7.15
CA ASP A 96 18.32 -10.42 6.68
C ASP A 96 19.59 -10.36 7.53
N PRO A 97 20.78 -10.62 6.94
CA PRO A 97 22.04 -10.54 7.67
C PRO A 97 22.42 -9.10 8.07
N ALA A 98 21.79 -8.10 7.45
CA ALA A 98 21.98 -6.69 7.75
C ALA A 98 21.02 -6.16 8.83
N ALA A 99 20.15 -7.00 9.39
CA ALA A 99 19.25 -6.60 10.48
C ALA A 99 20.05 -5.98 11.64
N ILE A 100 19.66 -4.77 12.04
CA ILE A 100 20.41 -4.01 13.05
C ILE A 100 20.38 -4.70 14.41
N ARG A 101 21.35 -4.36 15.24
CA ARG A 101 21.41 -4.81 16.66
C ARG A 101 20.96 -3.67 17.56
N LEU A 102 20.09 -4.00 18.49
CA LEU A 102 19.69 -3.13 19.58
C LEU A 102 20.85 -2.86 20.55
N SER A 103 20.73 -1.85 21.40
CA SER A 103 21.72 -1.53 22.46
C SER A 103 22.00 -2.69 23.40
N THR A 104 21.07 -3.65 23.51
CA THR A 104 21.23 -4.90 24.25
C THR A 104 22.15 -5.93 23.58
N GLY A 105 22.61 -5.70 22.35
CA GLY A 105 23.36 -6.63 21.52
C GLY A 105 22.49 -7.68 20.80
N ARG A 106 21.19 -7.76 21.09
CA ARG A 106 20.22 -8.63 20.39
C ARG A 106 19.84 -8.04 19.04
N SER A 107 19.33 -8.86 18.13
CA SER A 107 18.73 -8.40 16.87
C SER A 107 17.52 -7.50 17.14
N VAL A 108 17.22 -6.61 16.20
CA VAL A 108 16.03 -5.72 16.20
C VAL A 108 14.69 -6.47 16.37
N PHE A 109 14.65 -7.76 16.06
CA PHE A 109 13.48 -8.60 16.26
C PHE A 109 13.12 -8.81 17.76
N TYR A 110 14.06 -8.61 18.67
CA TYR A 110 13.84 -8.76 20.12
C TYR A 110 13.32 -7.45 20.73
N GLN A 111 12.07 -7.11 20.48
CA GLN A 111 11.49 -5.87 20.97
C GLN A 111 11.26 -5.92 22.49
N PRO A 112 11.71 -4.91 23.24
CA PRO A 112 11.62 -4.91 24.71
C PRO A 112 10.17 -5.04 25.19
N ASP A 113 9.94 -5.96 26.12
CA ASP A 113 8.66 -6.16 26.82
C ASP A 113 8.90 -6.50 28.28
N PRO A 114 8.86 -5.52 29.19
CA PRO A 114 9.06 -5.78 30.63
C PRO A 114 7.96 -6.64 31.26
N GLN A 115 6.80 -6.80 30.61
CA GLN A 115 5.69 -7.61 31.11
C GLN A 115 5.81 -9.07 30.66
N ASN A 116 6.62 -9.35 29.64
CA ASN A 116 6.88 -10.71 29.18
C ASN A 116 7.96 -11.37 30.06
N PRO A 117 7.79 -12.61 30.53
CA PRO A 117 8.80 -13.36 31.30
C PRO A 117 10.18 -13.43 30.61
N ASP A 118 10.22 -13.46 29.27
CA ASP A 118 11.46 -13.44 28.50
C ASP A 118 12.12 -12.04 28.43
N GLY A 119 11.40 -10.99 28.83
CA GLY A 119 11.82 -9.59 28.76
C GLY A 119 11.72 -8.97 27.36
N TYR A 120 11.13 -9.67 26.40
CA TYR A 120 10.94 -9.24 25.02
C TYR A 120 9.77 -9.96 24.35
N LEU A 121 9.29 -9.39 23.23
CA LEU A 121 8.41 -10.06 22.29
C LEU A 121 9.13 -10.15 20.95
N LEU A 122 9.13 -11.34 20.34
CA LEU A 122 9.60 -11.58 18.97
C LEU A 122 8.44 -11.44 17.99
N PRO A 123 8.70 -11.21 16.68
CA PRO A 123 7.68 -11.43 15.67
C PRO A 123 7.10 -12.83 15.78
N TYR A 124 5.77 -12.95 15.71
CA TYR A 124 5.06 -14.22 15.89
C TYR A 124 4.01 -14.41 14.78
N HIS A 125 3.76 -15.66 14.43
CA HIS A 125 2.83 -16.04 13.39
C HIS A 125 1.37 -15.79 13.81
N LEU A 126 0.64 -15.07 12.99
CA LEU A 126 -0.81 -14.87 13.07
C LEU A 126 -1.51 -15.97 12.26
N ASP A 127 -1.56 -17.18 12.80
CA ASP A 127 -2.16 -18.35 12.15
C ASP A 127 -3.66 -18.13 11.93
N THR A 128 -4.03 -17.88 10.67
CA THR A 128 -5.40 -17.58 10.27
C THR A 128 -6.29 -18.82 10.20
N HIS A 129 -5.72 -20.01 10.19
CA HIS A 129 -6.46 -21.28 10.12
C HIS A 129 -6.87 -21.81 11.49
N THR A 130 -6.20 -21.36 12.55
CA THR A 130 -6.52 -21.72 13.92
C THR A 130 -7.08 -20.56 14.75
N THR A 131 -6.96 -19.34 14.23
CA THR A 131 -7.46 -18.12 14.89
C THR A 131 -8.20 -17.21 13.90
N ASN A 132 -8.93 -16.22 14.41
CA ASN A 132 -9.63 -15.24 13.60
C ASN A 132 -8.72 -14.09 13.10
N ALA A 133 -7.41 -14.34 12.99
CA ALA A 133 -6.40 -13.35 12.67
C ALA A 133 -6.40 -12.83 11.23
N GLN A 134 -7.34 -13.28 10.37
CA GLN A 134 -7.58 -12.63 9.07
C GLN A 134 -7.97 -11.14 9.24
N ALA A 135 -8.59 -10.75 10.35
CA ALA A 135 -8.85 -9.36 10.70
C ALA A 135 -8.35 -9.13 12.12
N ILE A 136 -7.41 -8.21 12.26
CA ILE A 136 -6.80 -7.84 13.54
C ILE A 136 -7.14 -6.39 13.87
N PRO A 137 -7.10 -5.99 15.15
CA PRO A 137 -7.23 -4.57 15.49
C PRO A 137 -6.12 -3.75 14.83
N SER A 138 -6.49 -2.61 14.21
CA SER A 138 -5.52 -1.62 13.76
C SER A 138 -4.69 -1.13 14.95
N THR A 139 -3.42 -0.92 14.73
CA THR A 139 -2.48 -0.34 15.69
C THR A 139 -2.14 1.10 15.30
N SER A 140 -1.67 1.89 16.26
CA SER A 140 -1.51 3.32 16.03
C SER A 140 -0.38 3.64 15.05
N HIS A 141 -0.72 4.27 13.96
CA HIS A 141 0.21 4.81 12.97
C HIS A 141 0.33 6.34 13.05
N ALA A 142 -0.11 6.94 14.16
CA ALA A 142 0.00 8.37 14.38
C ALA A 142 1.47 8.84 14.32
N TRP A 143 1.70 10.06 13.81
CA TRP A 143 3.02 10.68 13.69
C TRP A 143 3.91 10.49 14.92
N ALA A 144 3.36 10.77 16.12
CA ALA A 144 4.12 10.64 17.35
C ALA A 144 4.49 9.18 17.69
N VAL A 145 3.61 8.24 17.40
CA VAL A 145 3.84 6.80 17.68
C VAL A 145 4.86 6.21 16.71
N GLN A 146 4.75 6.53 15.41
CA GLN A 146 5.71 6.09 14.40
C GLN A 146 7.12 6.62 14.69
N HIS A 147 7.26 7.90 15.09
CA HIS A 147 8.55 8.45 15.51
C HIS A 147 9.06 7.83 16.80
N SER A 148 8.17 7.48 17.74
CA SER A 148 8.53 6.76 18.96
C SER A 148 9.03 5.36 18.66
N ALA A 149 8.38 4.63 17.76
CA ALA A 149 8.80 3.30 17.30
C ALA A 149 10.16 3.34 16.58
N TRP A 150 10.37 4.34 15.72
CA TRP A 150 11.63 4.58 15.02
C TRP A 150 12.79 4.93 15.97
N ASP A 151 12.52 5.65 17.06
CA ASP A 151 13.47 6.11 18.09
C ASP A 151 14.81 6.63 17.52
N SER A 152 14.72 7.60 16.61
CA SER A 152 15.90 8.18 15.97
C SER A 152 16.80 7.15 15.24
N GLY A 153 16.19 6.11 14.70
CA GLY A 153 16.84 5.03 13.97
C GLY A 153 17.32 3.85 14.81
N LYS A 154 17.12 3.87 16.13
CA LYS A 154 17.49 2.75 16.99
C LYS A 154 16.54 1.56 16.86
N MET A 155 15.29 1.79 16.47
CA MET A 155 14.28 0.75 16.23
C MET A 155 13.99 -0.14 17.46
N ASP A 156 14.26 0.34 18.67
CA ASP A 156 14.16 -0.44 19.90
C ASP A 156 12.94 -0.12 20.76
N ASN A 157 12.01 0.66 20.19
CA ASN A 157 10.83 1.12 20.94
C ASN A 157 9.48 0.78 20.23
N TRP A 158 9.46 -0.19 19.31
CA TRP A 158 8.24 -0.58 18.63
C TRP A 158 7.15 -1.05 19.60
N LEU A 159 7.41 -2.13 20.29
CA LEU A 159 6.43 -2.70 21.23
C LEU A 159 6.12 -1.74 22.39
N PRO A 160 7.08 -1.07 23.05
CA PRO A 160 6.77 -0.11 24.10
C PRO A 160 5.87 1.05 23.61
N ALA A 161 6.11 1.57 22.41
CA ALA A 161 5.28 2.63 21.81
C ALA A 161 3.83 2.15 21.59
N HIS A 162 3.65 0.94 21.09
CA HIS A 162 2.33 0.37 20.82
C HIS A 162 1.61 -0.12 22.09
N LEU A 163 2.34 -0.63 23.09
CA LEU A 163 1.73 -0.89 24.40
C LEU A 163 1.20 0.40 25.05
N ALA A 164 1.90 1.51 24.86
CA ALA A 164 1.46 2.81 25.36
C ALA A 164 0.26 3.38 24.57
N ALA A 165 0.24 3.22 23.25
CA ALA A 165 -0.80 3.77 22.38
C ALA A 165 -2.04 2.88 22.29
N ASP A 166 -1.86 1.56 22.16
CA ASP A 166 -2.90 0.59 21.80
C ASP A 166 -3.27 -0.35 22.96
N GLY A 167 -2.56 -0.24 24.10
CA GLY A 167 -2.81 -1.03 25.30
C GLY A 167 -2.73 -2.52 25.03
N LYS A 168 -3.79 -3.27 25.33
CA LYS A 168 -3.84 -4.72 25.14
C LYS A 168 -3.69 -5.17 23.69
N ASN A 169 -3.92 -4.30 22.73
CA ASN A 169 -3.78 -4.58 21.30
C ASN A 169 -2.34 -4.31 20.81
N GLY A 170 -1.50 -3.63 21.61
CA GLY A 170 -0.12 -3.30 21.23
C GLY A 170 0.69 -4.48 20.71
N PRO A 171 0.59 -5.70 21.27
CA PRO A 171 1.34 -6.86 20.78
C PRO A 171 1.03 -7.25 19.31
N PHE A 172 -0.10 -6.85 18.73
CA PHE A 172 -0.38 -7.09 17.31
C PHE A 172 0.66 -6.45 16.38
N THR A 173 1.38 -5.42 16.85
CA THR A 173 2.50 -4.82 16.10
C THR A 173 3.53 -5.85 15.64
N MET A 174 3.77 -6.92 16.44
CA MET A 174 4.78 -7.95 16.16
C MET A 174 4.23 -9.16 15.37
N GLY A 175 2.95 -9.14 14.98
CA GLY A 175 2.32 -10.23 14.23
C GLY A 175 2.72 -10.24 12.76
N TYR A 176 2.89 -11.44 12.16
CA TYR A 176 3.13 -11.60 10.73
C TYR A 176 2.32 -12.76 10.16
N TYR A 177 2.12 -12.75 8.84
CA TYR A 177 1.50 -13.84 8.08
C TYR A 177 2.54 -14.71 7.37
N GLU A 178 2.15 -15.94 7.12
CA GLU A 178 2.89 -16.90 6.30
C GLU A 178 2.17 -17.13 4.96
N ARG A 179 2.76 -17.94 4.11
CA ARG A 179 2.25 -18.25 2.77
C ARG A 179 0.82 -18.79 2.77
N GLU A 180 0.51 -19.61 3.74
CA GLU A 180 -0.78 -20.27 3.87
C GLU A 180 -1.89 -19.29 4.23
N ASP A 181 -1.56 -18.23 4.96
CA ASP A 181 -2.51 -17.19 5.39
C ASP A 181 -2.92 -16.26 4.25
N ILE A 182 -1.95 -15.90 3.39
CA ILE A 182 -2.11 -14.95 2.28
C ILE A 182 -1.53 -15.50 0.95
N PRO A 183 -1.99 -16.67 0.48
CA PRO A 183 -1.37 -17.38 -0.62
C PRO A 183 -1.39 -16.64 -1.95
N PHE A 184 -2.38 -15.78 -2.19
CA PHE A 184 -2.43 -14.97 -3.41
C PHE A 184 -1.33 -13.92 -3.44
N GLN A 185 -1.10 -13.20 -2.34
CA GLN A 185 -0.06 -12.17 -2.24
C GLN A 185 1.33 -12.80 -2.43
N PHE A 186 1.60 -13.95 -1.81
CA PHE A 186 2.86 -14.70 -2.03
C PHE A 186 3.02 -15.14 -3.48
N ALA A 187 2.00 -15.73 -4.08
CA ALA A 187 2.04 -16.16 -5.48
C ALA A 187 2.26 -14.98 -6.44
N LEU A 188 1.66 -13.81 -6.16
CA LEU A 188 1.85 -12.60 -6.95
C LEU A 188 3.29 -12.11 -6.84
N ALA A 189 3.84 -12.03 -5.62
CA ALA A 189 5.23 -11.63 -5.36
C ALA A 189 6.24 -12.59 -6.01
N GLU A 190 5.96 -13.90 -6.02
CA GLU A 190 6.82 -14.91 -6.66
C GLU A 190 6.69 -14.95 -8.18
N SER A 191 5.68 -14.35 -8.72
CA SER A 191 5.42 -14.34 -10.16
C SER A 191 5.99 -13.12 -10.87
N PHE A 192 6.02 -11.99 -10.17
CA PHE A 192 6.41 -10.69 -10.70
C PHE A 192 7.55 -10.05 -9.90
N THR A 193 7.85 -8.78 -10.14
CA THR A 193 8.88 -8.09 -9.35
C THR A 193 8.30 -7.59 -8.05
N ILE A 194 8.86 -8.04 -6.92
CA ILE A 194 8.64 -7.45 -5.61
C ILE A 194 9.78 -6.50 -5.26
N CYS A 195 9.46 -5.32 -4.71
CA CYS A 195 10.44 -4.35 -4.25
C CYS A 195 10.62 -4.52 -2.72
N ASP A 196 11.74 -5.13 -2.30
CA ASP A 196 11.98 -5.46 -0.88
C ASP A 196 12.62 -4.31 -0.08
N ASN A 197 12.74 -3.14 -0.70
CA ASN A 197 13.21 -1.91 -0.09
C ASN A 197 12.31 -0.71 -0.51
N TYR A 198 11.00 -0.97 -0.61
CA TYR A 198 10.00 0.06 -0.87
C TYR A 198 9.44 0.55 0.46
N HIS A 199 9.49 1.85 0.67
CA HIS A 199 9.06 2.53 1.89
C HIS A 199 7.78 3.32 1.66
N CYS A 200 6.95 3.49 2.68
CA CYS A 200 6.02 4.60 2.67
C CYS A 200 6.80 5.93 2.77
N SER A 201 6.16 7.06 2.51
CA SER A 201 6.90 8.33 2.36
C SER A 201 7.01 9.15 3.63
N VAL A 202 6.28 8.75 4.68
CA VAL A 202 6.16 9.51 5.94
C VAL A 202 6.16 8.54 7.12
N LEU A 203 6.90 8.86 8.18
CA LEU A 203 6.74 8.25 9.50
C LEU A 203 5.43 8.76 10.14
N GLY A 204 4.29 8.34 9.60
CA GLY A 204 2.99 8.86 9.97
C GLY A 204 1.84 8.15 9.25
N PRO A 205 0.60 8.66 9.41
CA PRO A 205 -0.61 7.97 9.01
C PRO A 205 -0.92 8.05 7.50
N THR A 206 -2.08 7.53 7.12
CA THR A 206 -2.61 7.36 5.77
C THR A 206 -2.56 8.64 4.92
N TRP A 207 -3.14 9.77 5.40
CA TRP A 207 -3.27 10.96 4.57
C TRP A 207 -1.92 11.58 4.17
N PRO A 208 -0.96 11.80 5.07
CA PRO A 208 0.37 12.28 4.67
C PRO A 208 1.03 11.40 3.60
N ASN A 209 0.94 10.07 3.75
CA ASN A 209 1.50 9.12 2.80
C ASN A 209 0.82 9.20 1.43
N ARG A 210 -0.52 9.24 1.40
CA ARG A 210 -1.29 9.40 0.16
C ARG A 210 -1.11 10.78 -0.49
N LEU A 211 -0.83 11.83 0.29
CA LEU A 211 -0.46 13.15 -0.25
C LEU A 211 0.89 13.10 -0.98
N TYR A 212 1.89 12.41 -0.42
CA TYR A 212 3.14 12.16 -1.16
C TYR A 212 2.90 11.42 -2.46
N HIS A 213 2.03 10.43 -2.45
CA HIS A 213 1.63 9.67 -3.63
C HIS A 213 0.94 10.52 -4.71
N MET A 214 0.19 11.55 -4.33
CA MET A 214 -0.55 12.42 -5.25
C MET A 214 0.16 13.73 -5.60
N SER A 215 1.12 14.18 -4.76
CA SER A 215 1.70 15.52 -4.91
C SER A 215 3.16 15.68 -4.49
N ALA A 216 3.80 14.62 -4.01
CA ALA A 216 5.18 14.59 -3.53
C ALA A 216 5.48 15.55 -2.35
N THR A 217 4.47 15.97 -1.60
CA THR A 217 4.62 16.87 -0.44
C THR A 217 3.44 16.79 0.52
N ILE A 218 3.67 17.19 1.75
CA ILE A 218 2.65 17.47 2.77
C ILE A 218 2.64 18.96 3.19
N ASP A 219 3.23 19.82 2.37
CA ASP A 219 3.44 21.25 2.65
C ASP A 219 4.15 21.50 4.02
N PRO A 220 5.40 21.05 4.19
CA PRO A 220 6.10 21.12 5.49
C PRO A 220 6.26 22.52 6.07
N LEU A 221 6.16 23.54 5.24
CA LEU A 221 6.27 24.96 5.65
C LEU A 221 4.94 25.57 6.06
N GLY A 222 3.82 24.86 5.90
CA GLY A 222 2.49 25.34 6.27
C GLY A 222 1.99 26.53 5.46
N GLN A 223 2.39 26.64 4.18
CA GLN A 223 2.07 27.80 3.35
C GLN A 223 0.80 27.63 2.53
N ASN A 224 0.36 26.39 2.36
CA ASN A 224 -0.73 26.00 1.44
C ASN A 224 -1.79 25.11 2.10
N GLY A 225 -1.87 25.11 3.42
CA GLY A 225 -2.82 24.30 4.19
C GLY A 225 -2.20 23.18 5.01
N GLY A 226 -0.88 22.93 4.88
CA GLY A 226 -0.12 22.00 5.70
C GLY A 226 0.49 22.64 6.97
N PRO A 227 1.45 21.96 7.63
CA PRO A 227 1.93 20.61 7.32
C PRO A 227 0.92 19.54 7.71
N ILE A 228 0.66 18.60 6.80
CA ILE A 228 -0.27 17.52 7.06
C ILE A 228 0.48 16.33 7.66
N ILE A 229 0.26 16.08 8.95
CA ILE A 229 0.89 15.00 9.72
C ILE A 229 -0.14 14.09 10.42
N SER A 230 -1.41 14.27 10.10
CA SER A 230 -2.52 13.49 10.66
C SER A 230 -3.60 13.24 9.60
N ASN A 231 -4.57 12.36 9.91
CA ASN A 231 -5.73 12.10 9.06
C ASN A 231 -6.89 13.09 9.30
N VAL A 232 -6.64 14.18 9.99
CA VAL A 232 -7.64 15.22 10.28
C VAL A 232 -7.07 16.57 9.90
N ASP A 233 -7.66 17.18 8.88
CA ASP A 233 -7.34 18.56 8.51
C ASP A 233 -8.57 19.24 7.89
N PRO A 234 -9.09 20.31 8.48
CA PRO A 234 -10.28 21.01 8.00
C PRO A 234 -9.99 22.00 6.86
N THR A 235 -8.73 22.28 6.54
CA THR A 235 -8.35 23.33 5.60
C THR A 235 -8.18 22.74 4.20
N PRO A 236 -8.83 23.29 3.15
CA PRO A 236 -8.57 22.85 1.79
C PRO A 236 -7.11 23.11 1.40
N TYR A 237 -6.47 22.10 0.81
CA TYR A 237 -5.09 22.21 0.34
C TYR A 237 -5.02 23.01 -0.96
N THR A 238 -3.95 23.79 -1.15
CA THR A 238 -3.83 24.69 -2.29
C THR A 238 -2.57 24.51 -3.13
N TRP A 239 -1.67 23.60 -2.74
CA TRP A 239 -0.53 23.27 -3.59
C TRP A 239 -0.94 22.38 -4.77
N LYS A 240 -0.12 22.39 -5.81
CA LYS A 240 -0.42 21.68 -7.07
C LYS A 240 -0.22 20.17 -6.92
N THR A 241 -1.18 19.38 -7.36
CA THR A 241 -1.09 17.93 -7.43
C THR A 241 -0.46 17.46 -8.76
N TYR A 242 0.00 16.21 -8.79
CA TYR A 242 0.51 15.62 -10.04
C TYR A 242 -0.61 15.37 -11.07
N PRO A 243 -1.84 14.94 -10.73
CA PRO A 243 -2.97 14.91 -11.65
C PRO A 243 -3.29 16.26 -12.32
N GLU A 244 -3.12 17.39 -11.60
CA GLU A 244 -3.24 18.73 -12.21
C GLU A 244 -2.12 18.98 -13.23
N ALA A 245 -0.89 18.57 -12.91
CA ALA A 245 0.23 18.69 -13.85
C ALA A 245 0.02 17.84 -15.12
N LEU A 246 -0.51 16.62 -14.97
CA LEU A 246 -0.90 15.76 -16.09
C LEU A 246 -2.01 16.42 -16.95
N THR A 247 -3.00 17.04 -16.30
CA THR A 247 -4.08 17.78 -16.99
C THR A 247 -3.53 18.93 -17.83
N ASP A 248 -2.63 19.74 -17.27
CA ASP A 248 -2.01 20.86 -17.96
C ASP A 248 -1.17 20.41 -19.18
N ALA A 249 -0.57 19.23 -19.08
CA ALA A 249 0.21 18.62 -20.15
C ALA A 249 -0.64 17.84 -21.19
N GLY A 250 -1.96 17.71 -20.97
CA GLY A 250 -2.85 16.96 -21.85
C GLY A 250 -2.68 15.44 -21.76
N VAL A 251 -2.06 14.92 -20.70
CA VAL A 251 -1.92 13.49 -20.44
C VAL A 251 -3.21 12.97 -19.80
N SER A 252 -3.77 11.89 -20.36
CA SER A 252 -5.01 11.31 -19.85
C SER A 252 -4.80 10.56 -18.53
N TRP A 253 -5.72 10.77 -17.59
CA TRP A 253 -5.69 10.10 -16.29
C TRP A 253 -7.09 9.93 -15.69
N GLN A 254 -7.24 8.99 -14.75
CA GLN A 254 -8.50 8.72 -14.06
C GLN A 254 -8.26 8.15 -12.68
N VAL A 255 -9.01 8.61 -11.68
CA VAL A 255 -9.21 7.91 -10.40
C VAL A 255 -10.47 7.07 -10.53
N TYR A 256 -10.34 5.76 -10.35
CA TYR A 256 -11.45 4.82 -10.28
C TYR A 256 -11.77 4.57 -8.81
N GLN A 257 -12.91 5.06 -8.38
CA GLN A 257 -13.42 4.93 -7.02
C GLN A 257 -14.93 4.71 -7.01
N GLU A 258 -15.42 4.00 -6.01
CA GLU A 258 -16.84 3.88 -5.71
C GLU A 258 -17.28 4.95 -4.71
N VAL A 259 -18.54 4.93 -4.28
CA VAL A 259 -19.06 5.86 -3.24
C VAL A 259 -18.36 5.61 -1.90
N ASP A 260 -18.12 4.33 -1.56
CA ASP A 260 -17.21 3.95 -0.49
C ASP A 260 -15.79 3.97 -1.04
N ASN A 261 -15.06 5.05 -0.83
CA ASN A 261 -13.66 5.20 -1.19
C ASN A 261 -12.74 5.24 0.06
N TYR A 262 -13.28 4.88 1.22
CA TYR A 262 -12.61 4.86 2.51
C TYR A 262 -11.93 6.19 2.89
N SER A 263 -12.39 7.31 2.33
CA SER A 263 -11.79 8.66 2.43
C SER A 263 -10.30 8.70 1.99
N CYS A 264 -9.91 7.81 1.07
CA CYS A 264 -8.54 7.63 0.61
C CYS A 264 -8.24 8.29 -0.73
N ASN A 265 -9.21 8.98 -1.34
CA ASN A 265 -8.95 9.87 -2.45
C ASN A 265 -8.61 11.28 -1.96
N LEU A 266 -7.35 11.55 -1.69
CA LEU A 266 -6.92 12.85 -1.14
C LEU A 266 -7.09 14.02 -2.09
N LEU A 267 -7.40 13.81 -3.39
CA LEU A 267 -7.75 14.92 -4.29
C LEU A 267 -9.00 15.66 -3.81
N GLU A 268 -9.89 14.99 -3.10
CA GLU A 268 -11.09 15.60 -2.53
C GLU A 268 -10.80 16.67 -1.46
N MET A 269 -9.57 16.70 -0.93
CA MET A 269 -9.13 17.69 0.07
C MET A 269 -8.54 18.95 -0.57
N PHE A 270 -8.30 18.96 -1.89
CA PHE A 270 -7.72 20.12 -2.57
C PHE A 270 -8.79 21.10 -3.07
N ALA A 271 -8.55 22.39 -2.85
CA ALA A 271 -9.45 23.46 -3.29
C ALA A 271 -9.73 23.45 -4.80
N SER A 272 -8.74 23.05 -5.61
CA SER A 272 -8.87 22.93 -7.07
C SER A 272 -9.90 21.87 -7.46
N PHE A 273 -9.98 20.77 -6.74
CA PHE A 273 -10.95 19.69 -7.00
C PHE A 273 -12.31 19.98 -6.36
N GLN A 274 -12.35 20.53 -5.15
CA GLN A 274 -13.60 20.90 -4.48
C GLN A 274 -14.39 21.94 -5.25
N ASN A 275 -13.70 22.89 -5.90
CA ASN A 275 -14.31 23.94 -6.71
C ASN A 275 -14.38 23.61 -8.19
N ALA A 276 -14.02 22.39 -8.60
CA ALA A 276 -13.98 21.98 -9.99
C ALA A 276 -15.40 21.92 -10.61
N PRO A 277 -15.66 22.57 -11.73
CA PRO A 277 -16.92 22.42 -12.45
C PRO A 277 -17.17 20.95 -12.83
N VAL A 278 -18.42 20.50 -12.74
CA VAL A 278 -18.83 19.09 -13.00
C VAL A 278 -18.40 18.59 -14.40
N ASN A 279 -18.29 19.48 -15.36
CA ASN A 279 -17.84 19.16 -16.72
C ASN A 279 -16.32 19.30 -16.94
N SER A 280 -15.56 19.71 -15.91
CA SER A 280 -14.10 19.82 -16.00
C SER A 280 -13.41 18.45 -15.94
N THR A 281 -12.17 18.38 -16.40
CA THR A 281 -11.32 17.18 -16.28
C THR A 281 -11.08 16.85 -14.82
N LEU A 282 -10.76 17.84 -13.96
CA LEU A 282 -10.48 17.61 -12.55
C LEU A 282 -11.65 16.92 -11.83
N TYR A 283 -12.90 17.38 -12.10
CA TYR A 283 -14.07 16.72 -11.51
C TYR A 283 -14.27 15.31 -12.06
N ARG A 284 -14.31 15.18 -13.40
CA ARG A 284 -14.66 13.89 -14.04
C ARG A 284 -13.62 12.82 -13.85
N SER A 285 -12.34 13.20 -13.83
CA SER A 285 -11.24 12.25 -13.64
C SER A 285 -10.79 12.11 -12.18
N GLY A 286 -10.98 13.13 -11.34
CA GLY A 286 -10.40 13.14 -9.99
C GLY A 286 -11.35 12.72 -8.87
N VAL A 287 -12.61 13.16 -8.91
CA VAL A 287 -13.51 13.01 -7.74
C VAL A 287 -14.85 12.33 -8.05
N ARG A 288 -15.15 12.13 -9.34
CA ARG A 288 -16.35 11.39 -9.71
C ARG A 288 -16.27 9.93 -9.26
N THR A 289 -17.37 9.43 -8.70
CA THR A 289 -17.53 8.01 -8.36
C THR A 289 -18.06 7.22 -9.54
N PHE A 290 -17.78 5.92 -9.56
CA PHE A 290 -18.22 4.98 -10.59
C PHE A 290 -19.03 3.84 -9.97
N ALA A 291 -19.83 3.18 -10.81
CA ALA A 291 -20.42 1.90 -10.45
C ALA A 291 -19.32 0.80 -10.38
N PRO A 292 -19.48 -0.22 -9.54
CA PRO A 292 -18.60 -1.39 -9.54
C PRO A 292 -18.39 -1.96 -10.94
N GLY A 293 -17.16 -2.34 -11.28
CA GLY A 293 -16.83 -2.93 -12.58
C GLY A 293 -16.48 -1.94 -13.69
N GLN A 294 -16.48 -0.63 -13.46
CA GLN A 294 -16.14 0.35 -14.50
C GLN A 294 -14.68 0.21 -14.95
N PHE A 295 -13.74 0.02 -14.01
CA PHE A 295 -12.33 -0.20 -14.37
C PHE A 295 -12.17 -1.48 -15.22
N GLU A 296 -12.79 -2.57 -14.80
CA GLU A 296 -12.74 -3.84 -15.50
C GLU A 296 -13.31 -3.71 -16.93
N TYR A 297 -14.41 -2.97 -17.09
CA TYR A 297 -14.97 -2.70 -18.39
C TYR A 297 -13.99 -1.92 -19.28
N ASP A 298 -13.39 -0.84 -18.75
CA ASP A 298 -12.47 0.00 -19.52
C ASP A 298 -11.18 -0.78 -19.89
N ALA A 299 -10.65 -1.58 -18.96
CA ALA A 299 -9.50 -2.44 -19.21
C ALA A 299 -9.78 -3.48 -20.31
N ALA A 300 -10.90 -4.20 -20.21
CA ALA A 300 -11.25 -5.22 -21.21
C ALA A 300 -11.50 -4.63 -22.62
N HIS A 301 -11.88 -3.35 -22.72
CA HIS A 301 -12.23 -2.69 -24.00
C HIS A 301 -11.18 -1.72 -24.52
N ASP A 302 -9.95 -1.76 -23.99
CA ASP A 302 -8.84 -0.84 -24.39
C ASP A 302 -9.20 0.64 -24.24
N ARG A 303 -9.79 1.00 -23.11
CA ARG A 303 -10.25 2.36 -22.79
C ARG A 303 -9.51 2.98 -21.60
N LEU A 304 -8.50 2.30 -21.07
CA LEU A 304 -7.72 2.83 -19.96
C LEU A 304 -7.01 4.14 -20.38
N PRO A 305 -6.96 5.16 -19.51
CA PRO A 305 -6.13 6.33 -19.75
C PRO A 305 -4.63 5.97 -19.63
N THR A 306 -3.77 6.93 -19.81
CA THR A 306 -2.32 6.77 -19.60
C THR A 306 -2.03 6.43 -18.13
N VAL A 307 -2.70 7.10 -17.17
CA VAL A 307 -2.53 6.85 -15.74
C VAL A 307 -3.89 6.57 -15.10
N SER A 308 -3.99 5.46 -14.37
CA SER A 308 -5.17 5.08 -13.60
C SER A 308 -4.80 4.92 -12.13
N TRP A 309 -5.47 5.63 -11.24
CA TRP A 309 -5.41 5.39 -9.80
C TRP A 309 -6.65 4.63 -9.37
N LEU A 310 -6.46 3.54 -8.65
CA LEU A 310 -7.55 2.74 -8.10
C LEU A 310 -7.64 2.98 -6.59
N VAL A 311 -8.84 3.31 -6.12
CA VAL A 311 -9.14 3.44 -4.70
C VAL A 311 -10.11 2.33 -4.32
N PRO A 312 -9.72 1.39 -3.44
CA PRO A 312 -10.59 0.30 -3.00
C PRO A 312 -11.71 0.82 -2.10
N THR A 313 -12.77 0.03 -1.97
CA THR A 313 -13.73 0.23 -0.88
C THR A 313 -13.08 -0.16 0.47
N SER A 314 -13.65 0.28 1.58
CA SER A 314 -13.18 -0.08 2.92
C SER A 314 -13.00 -1.59 3.09
N TYR A 315 -13.95 -2.40 2.62
CA TYR A 315 -13.88 -3.86 2.71
C TYR A 315 -12.75 -4.48 1.87
N GLN A 316 -12.34 -3.83 0.78
CA GLN A 316 -11.34 -4.31 -0.17
C GLN A 316 -9.94 -3.74 0.10
N SER A 317 -9.82 -2.87 1.10
CA SER A 317 -8.61 -2.05 1.34
C SER A 317 -7.42 -2.80 1.91
N GLU A 318 -7.62 -3.97 2.51
CA GLU A 318 -6.65 -4.73 3.31
C GLU A 318 -6.23 -4.05 4.64
N HIS A 319 -6.85 -2.91 5.01
CA HIS A 319 -6.64 -2.34 6.34
C HIS A 319 -6.77 -3.42 7.43
N PRO A 320 -5.99 -3.41 8.53
CA PRO A 320 -5.98 -4.49 9.51
C PRO A 320 -7.35 -4.95 10.02
N ASP A 321 -8.31 -4.05 10.13
CA ASP A 321 -9.69 -4.38 10.50
C ASP A 321 -10.46 -5.18 9.42
N TYR A 322 -9.91 -5.27 8.20
CA TYR A 322 -10.48 -6.00 7.07
C TYR A 322 -9.60 -7.18 6.67
N ILE A 323 -10.22 -8.16 6.01
CA ILE A 323 -9.54 -9.41 5.66
C ILE A 323 -8.67 -9.26 4.41
N PRO A 324 -7.39 -9.69 4.43
CA PRO A 324 -6.49 -9.66 3.27
C PRO A 324 -7.04 -10.38 2.05
N ALA A 325 -7.83 -11.45 2.26
CA ALA A 325 -8.44 -12.21 1.17
C ALA A 325 -9.45 -11.39 0.35
N ALA A 326 -10.09 -10.35 0.92
CA ALA A 326 -10.97 -9.45 0.17
C ALA A 326 -10.19 -8.51 -0.74
N GLY A 327 -9.06 -7.99 -0.26
CA GLY A 327 -8.14 -7.22 -1.08
C GLY A 327 -7.50 -8.07 -2.18
N ALA A 328 -7.10 -9.31 -1.86
CA ALA A 328 -6.60 -10.27 -2.85
C ALA A 328 -7.60 -10.50 -3.99
N ASP A 329 -8.89 -10.67 -3.67
CA ASP A 329 -9.94 -10.85 -4.67
C ASP A 329 -10.15 -9.58 -5.52
N PHE A 330 -10.05 -8.41 -4.91
CA PHE A 330 -10.09 -7.13 -5.60
C PHE A 330 -8.90 -6.96 -6.55
N VAL A 331 -7.67 -7.18 -6.09
CA VAL A 331 -6.44 -7.11 -6.91
C VAL A 331 -6.52 -8.10 -8.08
N ALA A 332 -6.93 -9.35 -7.81
CA ALA A 332 -7.09 -10.37 -8.84
C ALA A 332 -8.07 -9.94 -9.93
N SER A 333 -9.20 -9.33 -9.56
CA SER A 333 -10.20 -8.85 -10.53
C SER A 333 -9.63 -7.79 -11.48
N LYS A 334 -8.75 -6.91 -10.99
CA LYS A 334 -8.12 -5.86 -11.81
C LYS A 334 -7.09 -6.44 -12.78
N ILE A 335 -6.23 -7.32 -12.28
CA ILE A 335 -5.22 -8.01 -13.11
C ILE A 335 -5.91 -8.88 -14.17
N ASP A 336 -6.96 -9.62 -13.80
CA ASP A 336 -7.73 -10.44 -14.73
C ASP A 336 -8.39 -9.60 -15.83
N ALA A 337 -8.92 -8.43 -15.49
CA ALA A 337 -9.53 -7.53 -16.46
C ALA A 337 -8.50 -7.02 -17.48
N ILE A 338 -7.33 -6.58 -17.02
CA ILE A 338 -6.22 -6.17 -17.89
C ILE A 338 -5.78 -7.34 -18.77
N ALA A 339 -5.58 -8.53 -18.20
CA ALA A 339 -5.13 -9.71 -18.90
C ALA A 339 -6.19 -10.30 -19.85
N SER A 340 -7.47 -9.98 -19.66
CA SER A 340 -8.55 -10.44 -20.55
C SER A 340 -8.41 -9.91 -21.98
N ASN A 341 -7.73 -8.77 -22.16
CA ASN A 341 -7.40 -8.18 -23.44
C ASN A 341 -5.86 -8.22 -23.64
N PRO A 342 -5.35 -9.12 -24.52
CA PRO A 342 -3.92 -9.27 -24.78
C PRO A 342 -3.23 -7.98 -25.23
N ASP A 343 -3.93 -7.14 -26.00
CA ASP A 343 -3.38 -5.87 -26.49
C ASP A 343 -3.24 -4.82 -25.39
N VAL A 344 -4.12 -4.87 -24.37
CA VAL A 344 -4.00 -4.05 -23.16
C VAL A 344 -2.91 -4.58 -22.25
N TRP A 345 -2.90 -5.89 -21.99
CA TRP A 345 -1.84 -6.52 -21.20
C TRP A 345 -0.44 -6.19 -21.73
N ALA A 346 -0.26 -6.30 -23.04
CA ALA A 346 1.03 -6.10 -23.71
C ALA A 346 1.63 -4.69 -23.53
N LYS A 347 0.89 -3.72 -23.02
CA LYS A 347 1.30 -2.31 -22.88
C LYS A 347 0.99 -1.71 -21.51
N THR A 348 0.64 -2.55 -20.51
CA THR A 348 0.22 -2.10 -19.18
C THR A 348 1.23 -2.49 -18.11
N VAL A 349 1.43 -1.56 -17.18
CA VAL A 349 2.10 -1.78 -15.89
C VAL A 349 1.06 -1.59 -14.80
N PHE A 350 0.93 -2.56 -13.91
CA PHE A 350 0.11 -2.48 -12.70
C PHE A 350 1.03 -2.47 -11.48
N ILE A 351 0.94 -1.41 -10.68
CA ILE A 351 1.71 -1.21 -9.45
C ILE A 351 0.76 -1.41 -8.28
N LEU A 352 1.01 -2.45 -7.47
CA LEU A 352 0.36 -2.68 -6.20
C LEU A 352 1.30 -2.22 -5.09
N ASN A 353 0.89 -1.23 -4.32
CA ASN A 353 1.61 -0.79 -3.13
C ASN A 353 0.64 -0.53 -1.97
N TYR A 354 1.20 -0.22 -0.79
CA TYR A 354 0.44 0.08 0.43
C TYR A 354 0.85 1.46 0.90
N ASP A 355 -0.10 2.19 1.47
CA ASP A 355 0.11 3.61 1.83
C ASP A 355 1.05 3.79 3.03
N GLU A 356 0.88 2.96 4.07
CA GLU A 356 1.75 2.95 5.24
C GLU A 356 1.65 1.59 5.98
N ASN A 357 2.37 1.43 7.07
CA ASN A 357 2.55 0.15 7.75
C ASN A 357 1.53 -0.15 8.85
N ASP A 358 0.50 0.68 9.09
CA ASP A 358 -0.24 0.69 10.37
C ASP A 358 0.75 0.95 11.53
N GLY A 359 0.62 0.29 12.65
CA GLY A 359 1.72 0.17 13.60
C GLY A 359 2.46 -1.15 13.48
N LEU A 360 2.35 -1.85 12.34
CA LEU A 360 2.93 -3.18 12.15
C LEU A 360 4.45 -3.10 11.93
N PHE A 361 5.18 -3.96 12.62
CA PHE A 361 6.63 -3.96 12.68
C PHE A 361 7.29 -4.19 11.31
N ASP A 362 8.36 -3.46 11.06
CA ASP A 362 9.34 -3.72 10.01
C ASP A 362 10.75 -3.55 10.57
N HIS A 363 11.65 -4.48 10.26
CA HIS A 363 12.99 -4.50 10.85
C HIS A 363 13.98 -3.53 10.19
N VAL A 364 13.67 -3.03 8.99
CA VAL A 364 14.58 -2.17 8.23
C VAL A 364 14.39 -0.71 8.64
N PRO A 365 15.44 -0.03 9.15
CA PRO A 365 15.35 1.39 9.45
C PRO A 365 15.00 2.20 8.20
N PRO A 366 13.99 3.08 8.26
CA PRO A 366 13.62 3.92 7.14
C PRO A 366 14.72 4.94 6.79
N PRO A 367 14.92 5.24 5.49
CA PRO A 367 15.77 6.35 5.08
C PRO A 367 15.24 7.67 5.62
N THR A 368 16.10 8.48 6.24
CA THR A 368 15.74 9.80 6.73
C THR A 368 16.71 10.85 6.20
N ALA A 369 16.20 12.03 5.89
CA ALA A 369 17.03 13.14 5.42
C ALA A 369 17.98 13.62 6.53
N PRO A 370 19.21 14.05 6.20
CA PRO A 370 20.09 14.70 7.16
C PRO A 370 19.42 15.90 7.84
N ALA A 371 19.72 16.15 9.11
CA ALA A 371 19.15 17.25 9.87
C ALA A 371 19.34 18.58 9.13
N GLY A 372 18.27 19.37 9.05
CA GLY A 372 18.26 20.66 8.35
C GLY A 372 18.04 20.58 6.83
N THR A 373 17.77 19.39 6.27
CA THR A 373 17.36 19.26 4.88
C THR A 373 16.03 19.98 4.65
N ALA A 374 16.01 20.91 3.70
CA ALA A 374 14.82 21.68 3.38
C ALA A 374 13.65 20.77 2.92
N LEU A 375 12.45 21.08 3.41
CA LEU A 375 11.19 20.38 3.09
C LEU A 375 11.08 18.93 3.62
N GLU A 376 12.04 18.47 4.44
CA GLU A 376 12.05 17.09 4.96
C GLU A 376 11.88 17.04 6.49
N TYR A 377 11.48 18.14 7.12
CA TYR A 377 11.29 18.23 8.56
C TYR A 377 10.01 18.98 8.92
N VAL A 378 9.28 18.49 9.93
CA VAL A 378 8.16 19.17 10.57
C VAL A 378 8.36 19.14 12.07
N GLY A 379 8.31 20.31 12.74
CA GLY A 379 8.47 20.40 14.20
C GLY A 379 9.81 19.87 14.72
N GLY A 380 10.86 19.83 13.89
CA GLY A 380 12.19 19.31 14.26
C GLY A 380 12.33 17.79 14.08
N LEU A 381 11.29 17.08 13.68
CA LEU A 381 11.30 15.65 13.37
C LEU A 381 11.39 15.45 11.85
N PRO A 382 12.13 14.43 11.36
CA PRO A 382 12.21 14.13 9.94
C PRO A 382 10.86 13.61 9.46
N ILE A 383 10.42 14.02 8.26
CA ILE A 383 9.28 13.40 7.60
C ILE A 383 9.64 11.95 7.27
N GLY A 384 10.86 11.73 6.78
CA GLY A 384 11.45 10.45 6.43
C GLY A 384 11.05 9.95 5.05
N GLY A 385 11.65 8.86 4.62
CA GLY A 385 10.91 7.69 4.23
C GLY A 385 10.30 7.09 5.48
N GLY A 386 9.11 6.52 5.37
CA GLY A 386 8.54 5.76 6.46
C GLY A 386 9.05 4.31 6.47
N PHE A 387 8.40 3.45 7.23
CA PHE A 387 8.73 2.03 7.27
C PHE A 387 8.43 1.36 5.93
N ARG A 388 9.02 0.18 5.69
CA ARG A 388 8.75 -0.53 4.46
C ARG A 388 7.32 -1.02 4.40
N VAL A 389 6.77 -0.94 3.20
CA VAL A 389 5.45 -1.47 2.84
C VAL A 389 5.59 -2.35 1.60
N PRO A 390 4.67 -3.31 1.36
CA PRO A 390 4.72 -4.12 0.16
C PRO A 390 4.60 -3.29 -1.11
N CYS A 391 5.40 -3.64 -2.14
CA CYS A 391 5.23 -3.12 -3.49
C CYS A 391 5.55 -4.22 -4.50
N ILE A 392 4.57 -4.52 -5.37
CA ILE A 392 4.70 -5.52 -6.43
C ILE A 392 4.35 -4.88 -7.76
N ILE A 393 5.22 -5.04 -8.76
CA ILE A 393 5.03 -4.50 -10.09
C ILE A 393 4.66 -5.62 -11.04
N VAL A 394 3.42 -5.60 -11.52
CA VAL A 394 2.81 -6.62 -12.39
C VAL A 394 2.77 -6.11 -13.82
N SER A 395 3.49 -6.76 -14.71
CA SER A 395 3.62 -6.34 -16.11
C SER A 395 4.20 -7.49 -16.94
N PRO A 396 4.04 -7.49 -18.27
CA PRO A 396 4.79 -8.42 -19.12
C PRO A 396 6.32 -8.35 -18.92
N TRP A 397 6.85 -7.23 -18.45
CA TRP A 397 8.29 -6.97 -18.31
C TRP A 397 8.82 -7.11 -16.88
N THR A 398 7.99 -7.59 -15.96
CA THR A 398 8.36 -7.84 -14.56
C THR A 398 8.11 -9.28 -14.13
N GLN A 399 7.83 -10.19 -15.09
CA GLN A 399 7.62 -11.62 -14.84
C GLN A 399 8.95 -12.32 -14.53
N GLY A 400 8.91 -13.27 -13.62
CA GLY A 400 10.05 -14.12 -13.29
C GLY A 400 10.41 -14.17 -11.81
N GLY A 401 9.57 -13.61 -10.96
CA GLY A 401 9.74 -13.67 -9.51
C GLY A 401 10.96 -12.88 -9.02
N TRP A 402 11.21 -11.72 -9.60
CA TRP A 402 12.38 -10.90 -9.30
C TRP A 402 12.22 -10.12 -8.01
N ILE A 403 13.38 -9.77 -7.41
CA ILE A 403 13.47 -8.88 -6.26
C ILE A 403 14.24 -7.64 -6.70
N ALA A 404 13.64 -6.45 -6.56
CA ALA A 404 14.29 -5.15 -6.70
C ALA A 404 14.56 -4.58 -5.31
N SER A 405 15.85 -4.32 -5.02
CA SER A 405 16.30 -3.87 -3.68
C SER A 405 16.81 -2.42 -3.65
N ASP A 406 16.62 -1.66 -4.74
CA ASP A 406 16.86 -0.22 -4.71
C ASP A 406 15.86 0.45 -3.77
N ALA A 407 16.29 1.53 -3.13
CA ALA A 407 15.40 2.27 -2.25
C ALA A 407 14.32 3.00 -3.06
N PHE A 408 13.06 2.75 -2.74
CA PHE A 408 11.89 3.37 -3.34
C PHE A 408 10.94 3.90 -2.27
N ASP A 409 10.10 4.88 -2.65
CA ASP A 409 8.96 5.33 -1.86
C ASP A 409 7.79 5.74 -2.78
N HIS A 410 6.74 6.35 -2.24
CA HIS A 410 5.60 6.79 -3.06
C HIS A 410 5.99 7.82 -4.12
N THR A 411 7.04 8.63 -3.89
CA THR A 411 7.55 9.55 -4.92
C THR A 411 8.24 8.83 -6.07
N SER A 412 8.69 7.59 -5.86
CA SER A 412 9.25 6.74 -6.93
C SER A 412 8.21 6.42 -8.01
N VAL A 413 6.94 6.24 -7.61
CA VAL A 413 5.83 6.06 -8.56
C VAL A 413 5.65 7.32 -9.42
N LEU A 414 5.72 8.50 -8.80
CA LEU A 414 5.63 9.77 -9.55
C LEU A 414 6.85 9.97 -10.46
N GLN A 415 8.05 9.61 -10.02
CA GLN A 415 9.27 9.66 -10.84
C GLN A 415 9.17 8.70 -12.05
N PHE A 416 8.57 7.53 -11.84
CA PHE A 416 8.27 6.61 -12.95
C PHE A 416 7.30 7.22 -13.96
N LEU A 417 6.22 7.84 -13.49
CA LEU A 417 5.29 8.56 -14.37
C LEU A 417 5.95 9.75 -15.08
N GLU A 418 6.82 10.51 -14.40
CA GLU A 418 7.62 11.58 -15.01
C GLU A 418 8.50 11.04 -16.13
N THR A 419 9.18 9.90 -15.91
CA THR A 419 10.01 9.25 -16.93
C THR A 419 9.19 8.82 -18.17
N LEU A 420 7.96 8.34 -17.97
CA LEU A 420 7.11 7.87 -19.06
C LEU A 420 6.40 9.01 -19.80
N THR A 421 5.98 10.06 -19.10
CA THR A 421 5.12 11.13 -19.65
C THR A 421 5.88 12.39 -19.98
N GLY A 422 7.07 12.59 -19.42
CA GLY A 422 7.82 13.83 -19.50
C GLY A 422 7.22 14.98 -18.66
N VAL A 423 6.20 14.71 -17.85
CA VAL A 423 5.53 15.72 -17.00
C VAL A 423 6.27 15.88 -15.68
N PRO A 424 6.85 17.05 -15.36
CA PRO A 424 7.59 17.25 -14.13
C PRO A 424 6.72 17.12 -12.87
N ILE A 425 7.27 16.55 -11.81
CA ILE A 425 6.63 16.47 -10.50
C ILE A 425 6.74 17.84 -9.82
N PRO A 426 5.62 18.50 -9.45
CA PRO A 426 5.65 19.91 -9.03
C PRO A 426 6.36 20.18 -7.69
N ASN A 427 6.34 19.24 -6.73
CA ASN A 427 6.74 19.54 -5.35
C ASN A 427 7.81 18.59 -4.79
N ILE A 428 8.37 17.70 -5.59
CA ILE A 428 9.37 16.75 -5.08
C ILE A 428 10.64 17.47 -4.59
N SER A 429 11.07 17.17 -3.38
CA SER A 429 12.30 17.74 -2.83
C SER A 429 13.55 17.17 -3.54
N ALA A 430 14.66 17.93 -3.48
CA ALA A 430 15.93 17.46 -4.03
C ALA A 430 16.44 16.20 -3.31
N TRP A 431 16.22 16.10 -2.00
CA TRP A 431 16.60 14.93 -1.23
C TRP A 431 15.84 13.68 -1.70
N ARG A 432 14.50 13.74 -1.81
CA ARG A 432 13.71 12.58 -2.24
C ARG A 432 14.09 12.12 -3.64
N ARG A 433 14.29 13.07 -4.54
CA ARG A 433 14.72 12.76 -5.92
C ARG A 433 16.06 12.03 -5.98
N SER A 434 16.93 12.25 -5.02
CA SER A 434 18.25 11.58 -4.94
C SER A 434 18.24 10.31 -4.07
N ALA A 435 17.38 10.26 -3.06
CA ALA A 435 17.34 9.16 -2.10
C ALA A 435 16.53 7.94 -2.61
N PHE A 436 15.54 8.19 -3.46
CA PHE A 436 14.64 7.16 -3.96
C PHE A 436 14.70 7.07 -5.49
N GLY A 437 14.81 5.83 -5.99
CA GLY A 437 14.82 5.54 -7.42
C GLY A 437 13.46 5.77 -8.10
N ASP A 438 13.45 5.69 -9.43
CA ASP A 438 12.28 5.92 -10.29
C ASP A 438 11.55 4.65 -10.72
N LEU A 439 11.74 3.54 -10.03
CA LEU A 439 11.22 2.19 -10.33
C LEU A 439 11.72 1.56 -11.63
N THR A 440 12.45 2.24 -12.50
CA THR A 440 12.86 1.67 -13.80
C THR A 440 13.78 0.46 -13.65
N SER A 441 14.56 0.38 -12.57
CA SER A 441 15.42 -0.77 -12.24
C SER A 441 14.65 -2.04 -11.87
N ALA A 442 13.36 -1.94 -11.55
CA ALA A 442 12.50 -3.08 -11.24
C ALA A 442 12.05 -3.87 -12.50
N PHE A 443 12.39 -3.38 -13.69
CA PHE A 443 12.00 -3.99 -14.96
C PHE A 443 13.17 -4.75 -15.60
N GLY A 444 12.82 -5.83 -16.32
CA GLY A 444 13.76 -6.57 -17.15
C GLY A 444 13.24 -6.69 -18.59
N PHE A 445 13.93 -6.10 -19.54
CA PHE A 445 13.60 -6.19 -20.95
C PHE A 445 14.68 -6.98 -21.71
N PRO A 446 14.31 -7.93 -22.62
CA PRO A 446 13.00 -8.54 -22.82
C PRO A 446 12.72 -9.70 -21.86
N VAL A 447 11.45 -9.95 -21.55
CA VAL A 447 11.03 -11.13 -20.79
C VAL A 447 10.26 -12.08 -21.72
N ASN A 448 10.60 -13.37 -21.68
CA ASN A 448 9.91 -14.45 -22.39
C ASN A 448 9.41 -15.51 -21.39
N ALA A 449 8.72 -15.10 -20.36
CA ALA A 449 8.10 -16.01 -19.41
C ALA A 449 6.59 -16.16 -19.73
N PRO A 450 6.01 -17.36 -19.60
CA PRO A 450 4.56 -17.52 -19.64
C PRO A 450 3.94 -16.82 -18.42
N PHE A 451 2.71 -16.32 -18.56
CA PHE A 451 2.00 -15.75 -17.42
C PHE A 451 1.85 -16.81 -16.31
N PRO A 452 2.18 -16.46 -15.09
CA PRO A 452 2.14 -17.39 -13.97
C PRO A 452 0.70 -17.81 -13.63
N ARG A 453 0.55 -18.99 -13.02
CA ARG A 453 -0.72 -19.42 -12.46
C ARG A 453 -0.85 -18.82 -11.06
N LEU A 454 -1.77 -17.89 -10.90
CA LEU A 454 -2.13 -17.36 -9.58
C LEU A 454 -3.24 -18.25 -8.96
N PRO A 455 -3.26 -18.42 -7.63
CA PRO A 455 -4.33 -19.14 -6.95
C PRO A 455 -5.67 -18.42 -7.10
N GLY A 456 -6.77 -19.18 -7.08
CA GLY A 456 -8.11 -18.61 -7.11
C GLY A 456 -8.47 -17.96 -5.80
N THR A 457 -8.95 -16.71 -5.83
CA THR A 457 -9.23 -15.88 -4.65
C THR A 457 -10.61 -16.10 -4.03
N LYS A 458 -11.61 -16.56 -4.81
CA LYS A 458 -12.99 -16.70 -4.33
C LYS A 458 -13.16 -17.72 -3.20
N ALA A 459 -12.52 -18.89 -3.33
CA ALA A 459 -12.57 -19.92 -2.29
C ALA A 459 -11.84 -19.47 -1.03
N GLN A 460 -10.68 -18.82 -1.20
CA GLN A 460 -9.90 -18.24 -0.11
C GLN A 460 -10.70 -17.16 0.64
N LEU A 461 -11.37 -16.26 -0.09
CA LEU A 461 -12.23 -15.24 0.52
C LEU A 461 -13.37 -15.87 1.34
N ALA A 462 -14.05 -16.90 0.79
CA ALA A 462 -15.13 -17.58 1.50
C ALA A 462 -14.62 -18.26 2.79
N GLN A 463 -13.45 -18.89 2.74
CA GLN A 463 -12.78 -19.50 3.88
C GLN A 463 -12.42 -18.44 4.93
N ALA A 464 -11.76 -17.35 4.55
CA ALA A 464 -11.36 -16.27 5.45
C ALA A 464 -12.55 -15.64 6.18
N VAL A 465 -13.69 -15.43 5.49
CA VAL A 465 -14.93 -14.95 6.09
C VAL A 465 -15.44 -15.93 7.16
N GLN A 466 -15.37 -17.24 6.90
CA GLN A 466 -15.74 -18.25 7.88
C GLN A 466 -14.80 -18.24 9.09
N GLU A 467 -13.48 -18.22 8.86
CA GLU A 467 -12.44 -18.22 9.90
C GLU A 467 -12.63 -17.03 10.86
N VAL A 468 -12.77 -15.80 10.35
CA VAL A 468 -13.01 -14.60 11.17
C VAL A 468 -14.28 -14.74 12.03
N SER A 469 -15.31 -15.40 11.52
CA SER A 469 -16.59 -15.51 12.22
C SER A 469 -16.65 -16.62 13.27
N THR A 470 -15.81 -17.65 13.15
CA THR A 470 -15.93 -18.89 13.92
C THR A 470 -14.74 -19.23 14.79
N LEU A 471 -13.53 -18.77 14.44
CA LEU A 471 -12.31 -19.09 15.16
C LEU A 471 -12.07 -18.14 16.36
N PRO A 472 -11.31 -18.59 17.38
CA PRO A 472 -10.96 -17.77 18.53
C PRO A 472 -9.96 -16.66 18.13
N ALA A 473 -9.83 -15.64 18.98
CA ALA A 473 -8.78 -14.64 18.83
C ALA A 473 -7.37 -15.27 19.02
N PRO A 474 -6.34 -14.73 18.37
CA PRO A 474 -4.97 -15.18 18.58
C PRO A 474 -4.51 -14.91 20.03
N VAL A 475 -3.58 -15.74 20.49
CA VAL A 475 -2.96 -15.62 21.82
C VAL A 475 -1.52 -15.16 21.63
N PHE A 476 -1.13 -14.10 22.33
CA PHE A 476 0.23 -13.57 22.25
C PHE A 476 1.24 -14.49 22.96
N PRO A 477 2.47 -14.64 22.42
CA PRO A 477 3.51 -15.42 23.07
C PRO A 477 3.91 -14.81 24.44
N THR A 478 4.00 -15.65 25.46
CA THR A 478 4.35 -15.20 26.82
C THR A 478 5.68 -15.75 27.34
N ALA A 479 6.21 -16.82 26.73
CA ALA A 479 7.49 -17.42 27.13
C ALA A 479 7.97 -18.41 26.06
N SER A 480 9.27 -18.77 26.14
CA SER A 480 9.91 -19.77 25.27
C SER A 480 9.77 -19.46 23.78
N GLN A 481 9.87 -18.18 23.43
CA GLN A 481 9.71 -17.71 22.07
C GLN A 481 10.90 -18.14 21.20
N THR A 482 10.62 -18.47 19.94
CA THR A 482 11.63 -18.76 18.93
C THR A 482 11.64 -17.64 17.88
N PRO A 483 12.83 -17.21 17.40
CA PRO A 483 12.90 -16.26 16.29
C PRO A 483 12.10 -16.76 15.08
N PRO A 484 11.46 -15.85 14.34
CA PRO A 484 10.78 -16.22 13.10
C PRO A 484 11.79 -16.81 12.10
N THR A 485 11.32 -17.70 11.24
CA THR A 485 12.12 -18.31 10.19
C THR A 485 11.68 -17.75 8.83
N GLN A 486 12.63 -17.63 7.92
CA GLN A 486 12.35 -17.26 6.54
C GLN A 486 12.51 -18.50 5.65
N GLU A 487 11.62 -18.65 4.67
CA GLU A 487 11.72 -19.71 3.66
C GLU A 487 13.05 -19.59 2.91
N THR A 488 13.62 -20.73 2.51
CA THR A 488 14.90 -20.77 1.80
C THR A 488 14.70 -20.83 0.29
N GLY A 489 15.51 -20.10 -0.44
CA GLY A 489 15.53 -20.16 -1.91
C GLY A 489 16.10 -18.87 -2.51
N PRO A 490 17.02 -18.97 -3.47
CA PRO A 490 17.49 -17.80 -4.20
C PRO A 490 16.40 -17.32 -5.17
N ARG A 491 16.27 -16.01 -5.30
CA ARG A 491 15.41 -15.39 -6.31
C ARG A 491 16.22 -14.47 -7.23
N PRO A 492 15.86 -14.41 -8.52
CA PRO A 492 16.58 -13.58 -9.47
C PRO A 492 16.31 -12.09 -9.22
N ARG A 493 17.19 -11.25 -9.74
CA ARG A 493 17.07 -9.80 -9.74
C ARG A 493 16.88 -9.28 -11.16
N PRO A 494 16.14 -8.15 -11.35
CA PRO A 494 16.05 -7.50 -12.65
C PRO A 494 17.42 -7.10 -13.18
N ARG A 495 17.56 -7.06 -14.51
CA ARG A 495 18.79 -6.59 -15.14
C ARG A 495 18.88 -5.07 -15.02
N GLY A 496 19.45 -4.54 -14.04
CA GLY A 496 19.58 -3.08 -13.84
C GLY A 496 19.34 -2.64 -12.41
N SER A 497 18.91 -3.58 -11.56
CA SER A 497 18.87 -3.32 -10.11
C SER A 497 20.31 -3.27 -9.55
N SER A 498 20.56 -2.42 -8.58
CA SER A 498 21.77 -2.47 -7.76
C SER A 498 21.79 -3.82 -7.00
N SER A 499 22.94 -4.46 -6.98
CA SER A 499 23.18 -5.76 -6.32
C SER A 499 23.31 -5.59 -4.80
#